data_d0bc264852c8d3e63bffaeacf8bacd7e
#
_entry.id   d0bc264852c8d3e63bffaeacf8bacd7e
#
_cell.length_a   1.000
_cell.length_b   1.000
_cell.length_c   1.000
_cell.angle_alpha   90.00
_cell.angle_beta   90.00
_cell.angle_gamma   90.00
#
_symmetry.space_group_name_H-M   'P 1'
#
loop_
_entity.id
_entity.type
_entity.pdbx_description
1 polymer ?
#
loop_
_entity_poly.entity_id
_entity_poly.type
_entity_poly.pdbx_seq_one_letter_code
_entity_poly.pdbx_strand_id
1 'polypeptide(L)'
;MDDIKSNPRQRALTLPLLASTQFVLILDAAIVGVALPSMGAALGFAAADLSWVANAYILLFGGFLLLGGRVGDLIGRRRTFIIGVLAFTLSSFLGALAQDPLWLVGARAAQGLSAAFIAPSALALLLVTFPEGKERDRALGVWGAVAATGGAAGGLVGGVLTEWLGWASVLYVNVPIGLAVAWLATRILPADAADGRSGRALDLAGAMTVTAGIGIGIYALIDANDAGWTSPRTLLLAALAVSLVAAFVLIERRIANPLVPLTIFRDRLFRTANGIAVLNTMAMFPLFFLLTLYLQRTLGLSPLEAGLAFLPLSLTLLVSTLQGPRLVSRVGAGPALVGAMAVTAAGLAWFALSVADGSSPVAVVGPSFVTGLGAGVAWTASAVVATAGASPQDAGLRSGVLIASQQVGGAAGLAGIVALAVSLGGTALGPGVFTAGLQAGLASAAIIAALGALLALPLIGWRRPSTSMDPSRGSSGAALP
;
A
#
# COMPACT_ATOMS: atom_id res chain seq x y z
N MET A 1 31.94 9.35 -5.57
CA MET A 1 30.88 9.36 -4.53
C MET A 1 30.99 10.52 -3.54
N ASP A 2 32.15 11.15 -3.40
CA ASP A 2 32.34 12.26 -2.44
C ASP A 2 31.79 13.63 -2.92
N ASP A 3 31.67 13.86 -4.23
CA ASP A 3 31.14 15.10 -4.80
C ASP A 3 29.65 15.36 -4.49
N ILE A 4 28.87 14.29 -4.24
CA ILE A 4 27.42 14.38 -3.99
C ILE A 4 27.14 14.84 -2.54
N LYS A 5 28.04 14.53 -1.62
CA LYS A 5 27.92 14.95 -0.22
C LYS A 5 28.19 16.45 -0.01
N SER A 6 28.68 17.13 -1.01
CA SER A 6 29.24 18.50 -0.91
C SER A 6 28.32 19.64 -1.38
N ASN A 7 27.23 19.39 -2.16
CA ASN A 7 26.40 20.47 -2.68
C ASN A 7 25.08 20.65 -1.90
N PRO A 8 24.99 21.62 -0.96
CA PRO A 8 23.79 21.86 -0.16
C PRO A 8 22.54 22.22 -1.00
N ARG A 9 22.72 22.91 -2.12
CA ARG A 9 21.62 23.28 -3.04
C ARG A 9 21.00 22.05 -3.69
N GLN A 10 21.81 21.08 -4.09
CA GLN A 10 21.35 19.84 -4.72
C GLN A 10 20.55 19.00 -3.71
N ARG A 11 21.01 18.88 -2.47
CA ARG A 11 20.26 18.21 -1.39
C ARG A 11 18.93 18.89 -1.10
N ALA A 12 18.92 20.23 -1.04
CA ALA A 12 17.72 21.01 -0.79
C ALA A 12 16.63 20.78 -1.85
N LEU A 13 17.01 20.49 -3.10
CA LEU A 13 16.07 20.21 -4.20
C LEU A 13 15.72 18.73 -4.34
N THR A 14 16.59 17.82 -3.90
CA THR A 14 16.35 16.36 -3.99
C THR A 14 15.19 15.92 -3.10
N LEU A 15 15.10 16.41 -1.86
CA LEU A 15 14.03 16.04 -0.96
C LEU A 15 12.63 16.41 -1.47
N PRO A 16 12.34 17.66 -1.89
CA PRO A 16 11.08 18.02 -2.48
C PRO A 16 10.75 17.20 -3.73
N LEU A 17 11.72 16.92 -4.60
CA LEU A 17 11.52 16.13 -5.82
C LEU A 17 11.07 14.69 -5.48
N LEU A 18 11.79 14.01 -4.60
CA LEU A 18 11.46 12.64 -4.22
C LEU A 18 10.16 12.58 -3.41
N ALA A 19 9.95 13.54 -2.49
CA ALA A 19 8.74 13.63 -1.71
C ALA A 19 7.50 13.91 -2.57
N SER A 20 7.59 14.80 -3.58
CA SER A 20 6.48 15.04 -4.51
C SER A 20 6.15 13.79 -5.34
N THR A 21 7.15 13.01 -5.72
CA THR A 21 6.92 11.74 -6.42
C THR A 21 6.17 10.75 -5.53
N GLN A 22 6.57 10.60 -4.26
CA GLN A 22 5.87 9.76 -3.30
C GLN A 22 4.44 10.24 -3.08
N PHE A 23 4.24 11.57 -2.97
CA PHE A 23 2.91 12.16 -2.88
C PHE A 23 2.03 11.75 -4.05
N VAL A 24 2.53 11.87 -5.29
CA VAL A 24 1.77 11.53 -6.50
C VAL A 24 1.40 10.05 -6.54
N LEU A 25 2.32 9.14 -6.18
CA LEU A 25 2.01 7.70 -6.16
C LEU A 25 0.88 7.36 -5.18
N ILE A 26 0.91 7.96 -4.00
CA ILE A 26 -0.13 7.73 -2.98
C ILE A 26 -1.43 8.44 -3.35
N LEU A 27 -1.32 9.68 -3.85
CA LEU A 27 -2.46 10.46 -4.32
C LEU A 27 -3.19 9.70 -5.45
N ASP A 28 -2.46 9.21 -6.48
CA ASP A 28 -3.04 8.46 -7.61
C ASP A 28 -3.84 7.24 -7.13
N ALA A 29 -3.31 6.49 -6.18
CA ALA A 29 -4.02 5.35 -5.60
C ALA A 29 -5.33 5.79 -4.91
N ALA A 30 -5.32 6.93 -4.22
CA ALA A 30 -6.47 7.43 -3.47
C ALA A 30 -7.52 8.14 -4.34
N ILE A 31 -7.11 8.98 -5.31
CA ILE A 31 -8.03 9.72 -6.18
C ILE A 31 -8.88 8.81 -7.08
N VAL A 32 -8.28 7.72 -7.55
CA VAL A 32 -8.99 6.72 -8.38
C VAL A 32 -10.16 6.12 -7.60
N GLY A 33 -10.00 5.89 -6.29
CA GLY A 33 -11.05 5.34 -5.44
C GLY A 33 -12.37 6.11 -5.53
N VAL A 34 -12.31 7.45 -5.49
CA VAL A 34 -13.51 8.32 -5.58
C VAL A 34 -14.10 8.35 -6.99
N ALA A 35 -13.27 8.21 -8.03
CA ALA A 35 -13.70 8.22 -9.43
C ALA A 35 -14.30 6.88 -9.91
N LEU A 36 -14.14 5.79 -9.14
CA LEU A 36 -14.56 4.44 -9.54
C LEU A 36 -16.02 4.36 -10.04
N PRO A 37 -17.03 4.92 -9.34
CA PRO A 37 -18.39 4.87 -9.83
C PRO A 37 -18.59 5.57 -11.18
N SER A 38 -17.92 6.71 -11.39
CA SER A 38 -17.94 7.44 -12.66
C SER A 38 -17.25 6.68 -13.78
N MET A 39 -16.11 6.02 -13.49
CA MET A 39 -15.42 5.11 -14.43
C MET A 39 -16.31 3.93 -14.80
N GLY A 40 -16.97 3.35 -13.79
CA GLY A 40 -17.88 2.23 -13.96
C GLY A 40 -19.05 2.56 -14.91
N ALA A 41 -19.68 3.71 -14.69
CA ALA A 41 -20.78 4.19 -15.51
C ALA A 41 -20.35 4.55 -16.95
N ALA A 42 -19.20 5.22 -17.09
CA ALA A 42 -18.70 5.67 -18.38
C ALA A 42 -18.20 4.54 -19.29
N LEU A 43 -17.56 3.52 -18.71
CA LEU A 43 -16.91 2.43 -19.45
C LEU A 43 -17.69 1.12 -19.43
N GLY A 44 -18.85 1.05 -18.75
CA GLY A 44 -19.70 -0.13 -18.73
C GLY A 44 -19.16 -1.31 -17.91
N PHE A 45 -18.44 -1.03 -16.81
CA PHE A 45 -17.97 -2.08 -15.90
C PHE A 45 -19.13 -2.82 -15.22
N ALA A 46 -19.04 -4.15 -15.14
CA ALA A 46 -19.81 -4.89 -14.17
C ALA A 46 -19.37 -4.55 -12.73
N ALA A 47 -20.31 -4.63 -11.77
CA ALA A 47 -20.04 -4.21 -10.40
C ALA A 47 -18.85 -4.96 -9.74
N ALA A 48 -18.71 -6.26 -10.01
CA ALA A 48 -17.61 -7.08 -9.52
C ALA A 48 -16.26 -6.70 -10.17
N ASP A 49 -16.26 -6.41 -11.47
CA ASP A 49 -15.04 -6.11 -12.23
C ASP A 49 -14.47 -4.74 -11.93
N LEU A 50 -15.27 -3.81 -11.41
CA LEU A 50 -14.82 -2.47 -11.07
C LEU A 50 -13.67 -2.46 -10.06
N SER A 51 -13.61 -3.47 -9.21
CA SER A 51 -12.50 -3.66 -8.26
C SER A 51 -11.15 -3.87 -8.96
N TRP A 52 -11.14 -4.35 -10.23
CA TRP A 52 -9.91 -4.54 -11.00
C TRP A 52 -9.18 -3.25 -11.32
N VAL A 53 -9.87 -2.10 -11.37
CA VAL A 53 -9.23 -0.79 -11.56
C VAL A 53 -8.23 -0.50 -10.43
N ALA A 54 -8.54 -0.90 -9.22
CA ALA A 54 -7.62 -0.78 -8.08
C ALA A 54 -6.70 -2.01 -7.96
N ASN A 55 -7.25 -3.22 -8.07
CA ASN A 55 -6.51 -4.48 -7.88
C ASN A 55 -5.37 -4.65 -8.87
N ALA A 56 -5.54 -4.30 -10.15
CA ALA A 56 -4.49 -4.41 -11.16
C ALA A 56 -3.26 -3.55 -10.80
N TYR A 57 -3.49 -2.33 -10.30
CA TYR A 57 -2.42 -1.46 -9.81
C TYR A 57 -1.73 -2.05 -8.58
N ILE A 58 -2.50 -2.39 -7.55
CA ILE A 58 -1.99 -2.85 -6.25
C ILE A 58 -1.21 -4.16 -6.41
N LEU A 59 -1.72 -5.08 -7.22
CA LEU A 59 -1.10 -6.38 -7.48
C LEU A 59 0.28 -6.24 -8.13
N LEU A 60 0.37 -5.48 -9.23
CA LEU A 60 1.66 -5.32 -9.92
C LEU A 60 2.62 -4.44 -9.13
N PHE A 61 2.12 -3.43 -8.41
CA PHE A 61 2.93 -2.65 -7.50
C PHE A 61 3.56 -3.55 -6.41
N GLY A 62 2.74 -4.31 -5.68
CA GLY A 62 3.22 -5.18 -4.60
C GLY A 62 4.08 -6.33 -5.08
N GLY A 63 3.67 -6.99 -6.18
CA GLY A 63 4.36 -8.17 -6.73
C GLY A 63 5.75 -7.87 -7.28
N PHE A 64 5.92 -6.71 -7.91
CA PHE A 64 7.20 -6.31 -8.52
C PHE A 64 8.03 -5.34 -7.68
N LEU A 65 7.55 -4.93 -6.48
CA LEU A 65 8.23 -3.93 -5.64
C LEU A 65 9.68 -4.33 -5.31
N LEU A 66 9.90 -5.56 -4.90
CA LEU A 66 11.22 -6.07 -4.54
C LEU A 66 12.14 -6.23 -5.75
N LEU A 67 11.57 -6.67 -6.89
CA LEU A 67 12.29 -6.72 -8.15
C LEU A 67 12.71 -5.31 -8.60
N GLY A 68 11.82 -4.33 -8.49
CA GLY A 68 12.11 -2.92 -8.82
C GLY A 68 13.29 -2.37 -8.02
N GLY A 69 13.37 -2.68 -6.72
CA GLY A 69 14.52 -2.34 -5.89
C GLY A 69 15.82 -2.96 -6.39
N ARG A 70 15.79 -4.25 -6.75
CA ARG A 70 16.96 -4.96 -7.29
C ARG A 70 17.42 -4.42 -8.65
N VAL A 71 16.46 -4.11 -9.52
CA VAL A 71 16.75 -3.49 -10.83
C VAL A 71 17.43 -2.14 -10.65
N GLY A 72 16.94 -1.32 -9.70
CA GLY A 72 17.58 -0.03 -9.36
C GLY A 72 19.03 -0.18 -8.89
N ASP A 73 19.33 -1.23 -8.15
CA ASP A 73 20.72 -1.51 -7.71
C ASP A 73 21.62 -1.98 -8.85
N LEU A 74 21.09 -2.62 -9.91
CA LEU A 74 21.85 -3.17 -11.03
C LEU A 74 22.08 -2.18 -12.17
N ILE A 75 21.00 -1.50 -12.62
CA ILE A 75 21.08 -0.63 -13.80
C ILE A 75 21.25 0.86 -13.43
N GLY A 76 21.15 1.17 -12.13
CA GLY A 76 21.25 2.52 -11.58
C GLY A 76 19.92 3.04 -11.05
N ARG A 77 19.96 3.62 -9.86
CA ARG A 77 18.77 4.10 -9.15
C ARG A 77 18.11 5.30 -9.82
N ARG A 78 18.93 6.24 -10.34
CA ARG A 78 18.44 7.40 -11.07
C ARG A 78 17.78 7.00 -12.39
N ARG A 79 18.41 6.09 -13.15
CA ARG A 79 17.85 5.61 -14.43
C ARG A 79 16.54 4.89 -14.20
N THR A 80 16.49 3.96 -13.25
CA THR A 80 15.28 3.21 -12.89
C THR A 80 14.16 4.15 -12.45
N PHE A 81 14.48 5.17 -11.63
CA PHE A 81 13.53 6.18 -11.20
C PHE A 81 12.93 6.95 -12.38
N ILE A 82 13.78 7.49 -13.27
CA ILE A 82 13.34 8.30 -14.44
C ILE A 82 12.51 7.47 -15.40
N ILE A 83 12.96 6.25 -15.74
CA ILE A 83 12.21 5.33 -16.62
C ILE A 83 10.88 4.98 -16.01
N GLY A 84 10.86 4.66 -14.70
CA GLY A 84 9.64 4.38 -13.97
C GLY A 84 8.65 5.53 -14.00
N VAL A 85 9.10 6.77 -13.74
CA VAL A 85 8.25 7.98 -13.77
C VAL A 85 7.69 8.21 -15.17
N LEU A 86 8.50 8.08 -16.23
CA LEU A 86 8.02 8.22 -17.61
C LEU A 86 7.01 7.13 -17.99
N ALA A 87 7.27 5.88 -17.60
CA ALA A 87 6.34 4.77 -17.84
C ALA A 87 5.02 4.97 -17.07
N PHE A 88 5.07 5.43 -15.82
CA PHE A 88 3.89 5.79 -15.02
C PHE A 88 3.09 6.92 -15.68
N THR A 89 3.77 7.96 -16.14
CA THR A 89 3.16 9.11 -16.82
C THR A 89 2.47 8.68 -18.12
N LEU A 90 3.15 7.86 -18.92
CA LEU A 90 2.57 7.32 -20.16
C LEU A 90 1.36 6.43 -19.88
N SER A 91 1.45 5.55 -18.89
CA SER A 91 0.33 4.68 -18.48
C SER A 91 -0.85 5.52 -17.96
N SER A 92 -0.60 6.60 -17.21
CA SER A 92 -1.65 7.54 -16.77
C SER A 92 -2.32 8.23 -17.95
N PHE A 93 -1.55 8.70 -18.92
CA PHE A 93 -2.08 9.32 -20.13
C PHE A 93 -2.94 8.33 -20.93
N LEU A 94 -2.43 7.13 -21.17
CA LEU A 94 -3.17 6.08 -21.89
C LEU A 94 -4.43 5.64 -21.13
N GLY A 95 -4.35 5.54 -19.80
CA GLY A 95 -5.51 5.22 -18.96
C GLY A 95 -6.61 6.27 -19.02
N ALA A 96 -6.24 7.55 -19.11
CA ALA A 96 -7.19 8.65 -19.26
C ALA A 96 -7.92 8.64 -20.62
N LEU A 97 -7.36 7.97 -21.63
CA LEU A 97 -7.94 7.78 -22.96
C LEU A 97 -8.75 6.47 -23.07
N ALA A 98 -8.90 5.70 -22.01
CA ALA A 98 -9.56 4.40 -22.05
C ALA A 98 -11.03 4.52 -22.53
N GLN A 99 -11.43 3.62 -23.41
CA GLN A 99 -12.77 3.55 -24.00
C GLN A 99 -13.52 2.28 -23.57
N ASP A 100 -12.84 1.33 -22.91
CA ASP A 100 -13.39 0.07 -22.43
C ASP A 100 -12.74 -0.35 -21.11
N PRO A 101 -13.36 -1.29 -20.37
CA PRO A 101 -12.84 -1.77 -19.07
C PRO A 101 -11.42 -2.36 -19.15
N LEU A 102 -11.14 -3.18 -20.17
CA LEU A 102 -9.88 -3.90 -20.30
C LEU A 102 -8.70 -2.94 -20.53
N TRP A 103 -8.94 -1.91 -21.34
CA TRP A 103 -7.95 -0.86 -21.58
C TRP A 103 -7.60 -0.13 -20.26
N LEU A 104 -8.62 0.30 -19.50
CA LEU A 104 -8.36 0.98 -18.22
C LEU A 104 -7.63 0.08 -17.24
N VAL A 105 -8.05 -1.18 -17.08
CA VAL A 105 -7.40 -2.17 -16.20
C VAL A 105 -5.94 -2.40 -16.65
N GLY A 106 -5.68 -2.53 -17.96
CA GLY A 106 -4.34 -2.66 -18.51
C GLY A 106 -3.45 -1.46 -18.22
N ALA A 107 -3.98 -0.24 -18.36
CA ALA A 107 -3.28 0.98 -18.01
C ALA A 107 -2.96 1.06 -16.51
N ARG A 108 -3.90 0.66 -15.64
CA ARG A 108 -3.71 0.58 -14.18
C ARG A 108 -2.65 -0.46 -13.80
N ALA A 109 -2.64 -1.61 -14.48
CA ALA A 109 -1.59 -2.61 -14.34
C ALA A 109 -0.20 -2.04 -14.67
N ALA A 110 -0.09 -1.33 -15.81
CA ALA A 110 1.16 -0.68 -16.22
C ALA A 110 1.61 0.43 -15.25
N GLN A 111 0.66 1.22 -14.69
CA GLN A 111 0.95 2.19 -13.63
C GLN A 111 1.48 1.50 -12.37
N GLY A 112 0.85 0.42 -11.90
CA GLY A 112 1.29 -0.34 -10.74
C GLY A 112 2.69 -0.93 -10.93
N LEU A 113 2.96 -1.52 -12.09
CA LEU A 113 4.30 -1.99 -12.46
C LEU A 113 5.32 -0.86 -12.42
N SER A 114 5.01 0.29 -13.01
CA SER A 114 5.89 1.47 -13.00
C SER A 114 6.17 1.97 -11.58
N ALA A 115 5.14 2.05 -10.73
CA ALA A 115 5.26 2.44 -9.34
C ALA A 115 6.17 1.51 -8.53
N ALA A 116 6.17 0.21 -8.86
CA ALA A 116 7.05 -0.79 -8.26
C ALA A 116 8.55 -0.50 -8.49
N PHE A 117 8.91 0.18 -9.56
CA PHE A 117 10.28 0.62 -9.84
C PHE A 117 10.56 2.02 -9.26
N ILE A 118 9.58 2.89 -9.24
CA ILE A 118 9.74 4.28 -8.72
C ILE A 118 9.97 4.27 -7.21
N ALA A 119 9.08 3.65 -6.43
CA ALA A 119 9.05 3.77 -4.98
C ALA A 119 10.35 3.31 -4.29
N PRO A 120 10.91 2.11 -4.58
CA PRO A 120 12.18 1.69 -3.97
C PRO A 120 13.36 2.52 -4.47
N SER A 121 13.37 2.93 -5.76
CA SER A 121 14.43 3.78 -6.31
C SER A 121 14.44 5.16 -5.66
N ALA A 122 13.27 5.76 -5.44
CA ALA A 122 13.12 7.05 -4.78
C ALA A 122 13.61 6.99 -3.33
N LEU A 123 13.21 5.97 -2.58
CA LEU A 123 13.68 5.77 -1.21
C LEU A 123 15.18 5.54 -1.15
N ALA A 124 15.73 4.74 -2.06
CA ALA A 124 17.18 4.49 -2.14
C ALA A 124 17.97 5.75 -2.48
N LEU A 125 17.47 6.60 -3.40
CA LEU A 125 18.07 7.89 -3.72
C LEU A 125 18.03 8.84 -2.52
N LEU A 126 16.94 8.85 -1.75
CA LEU A 126 16.84 9.62 -0.51
C LEU A 126 17.90 9.18 0.51
N LEU A 127 18.02 7.87 0.75
CA LEU A 127 18.98 7.32 1.73
C LEU A 127 20.44 7.56 1.34
N VAL A 128 20.76 7.61 0.05
CA VAL A 128 22.11 7.94 -0.44
C VAL A 128 22.40 9.44 -0.35
N THR A 129 21.39 10.27 -0.59
CA THR A 129 21.55 11.73 -0.59
C THR A 129 21.71 12.29 0.83
N PHE A 130 21.02 11.73 1.82
CA PHE A 130 21.03 12.20 3.19
C PHE A 130 21.88 11.28 4.08
N PRO A 131 23.00 11.79 4.71
CA PRO A 131 23.84 11.00 5.59
C PRO A 131 23.08 10.56 6.85
N GLU A 132 23.58 9.51 7.50
CA GLU A 132 23.01 9.00 8.76
C GLU A 132 23.00 10.08 9.85
N GLY A 133 21.91 10.08 10.64
CA GLY A 133 21.68 11.04 11.70
C GLY A 133 20.48 11.95 11.43
N LYS A 134 20.46 13.11 12.07
CA LYS A 134 19.32 14.04 12.09
C LYS A 134 18.79 14.46 10.71
N GLU A 135 19.69 14.57 9.72
CA GLU A 135 19.28 14.94 8.36
C GLU A 135 18.46 13.83 7.69
N ARG A 136 18.91 12.58 7.80
CA ARG A 136 18.17 11.41 7.28
C ARG A 136 16.86 11.22 8.01
N ASP A 137 16.85 11.36 9.34
CA ASP A 137 15.62 11.23 10.14
C ASP A 137 14.58 12.28 9.72
N ARG A 138 15.02 13.53 9.49
CA ARG A 138 14.16 14.59 8.97
C ARG A 138 13.64 14.27 7.56
N ALA A 139 14.49 13.80 6.66
CA ALA A 139 14.09 13.46 5.29
C ALA A 139 13.08 12.31 5.27
N LEU A 140 13.29 11.26 6.07
CA LEU A 140 12.33 10.16 6.24
C LEU A 140 11.03 10.62 6.90
N GLY A 141 11.10 11.55 7.85
CA GLY A 141 9.92 12.17 8.45
C GLY A 141 9.08 12.93 7.43
N VAL A 142 9.72 13.73 6.56
CA VAL A 142 9.03 14.42 5.45
C VAL A 142 8.44 13.40 4.46
N TRP A 143 9.17 12.35 4.10
CA TRP A 143 8.70 11.27 3.24
C TRP A 143 7.42 10.62 3.76
N GLY A 144 7.39 10.25 5.06
CA GLY A 144 6.21 9.66 5.70
C GLY A 144 5.04 10.63 5.81
N ALA A 145 5.30 11.91 6.17
CA ALA A 145 4.27 12.93 6.26
C ALA A 145 3.60 13.20 4.91
N VAL A 146 4.40 13.26 3.83
CA VAL A 146 3.90 13.47 2.47
C VAL A 146 3.07 12.28 1.98
N ALA A 147 3.48 11.05 2.30
CA ALA A 147 2.71 9.85 1.97
C ALA A 147 1.32 9.89 2.66
N ALA A 148 1.29 10.22 3.96
CA ALA A 148 0.06 10.31 4.72
C ALA A 148 -0.86 11.44 4.21
N THR A 149 -0.28 12.59 3.84
CA THR A 149 -1.02 13.72 3.26
C THR A 149 -1.58 13.38 1.88
N GLY A 150 -0.85 12.66 1.04
CA GLY A 150 -1.32 12.19 -0.27
C GLY A 150 -2.57 11.33 -0.16
N GLY A 151 -2.59 10.39 0.78
CA GLY A 151 -3.77 9.58 1.06
C GLY A 151 -4.96 10.41 1.57
N ALA A 152 -4.71 11.34 2.49
CA ALA A 152 -5.76 12.21 3.03
C ALA A 152 -6.33 13.18 1.97
N ALA A 153 -5.46 13.75 1.11
CA ALA A 153 -5.87 14.67 0.08
C ALA A 153 -6.60 13.98 -1.08
N GLY A 154 -6.34 12.68 -1.31
CA GLY A 154 -6.82 11.94 -2.47
C GLY A 154 -8.34 11.94 -2.59
N GLY A 155 -9.06 11.78 -1.48
CA GLY A 155 -10.52 11.82 -1.47
C GLY A 155 -11.08 13.16 -1.97
N LEU A 156 -10.55 14.25 -1.43
CA LEU A 156 -11.00 15.60 -1.80
C LEU A 156 -10.57 15.97 -3.23
N VAL A 157 -9.30 15.79 -3.56
CA VAL A 157 -8.78 16.11 -4.91
C VAL A 157 -9.47 15.27 -5.96
N GLY A 158 -9.66 13.96 -5.69
CA GLY A 158 -10.38 13.04 -6.58
C GLY A 158 -11.83 13.46 -6.79
N GLY A 159 -12.51 13.90 -5.73
CA GLY A 159 -13.86 14.43 -5.79
C GLY A 159 -13.95 15.66 -6.71
N VAL A 160 -13.11 16.67 -6.44
CA VAL A 160 -13.06 17.93 -7.25
C VAL A 160 -12.77 17.61 -8.72
N LEU A 161 -11.73 16.83 -9.00
CA LEU A 161 -11.34 16.50 -10.37
C LEU A 161 -12.43 15.73 -11.10
N THR A 162 -13.03 14.72 -10.45
CA THR A 162 -14.05 13.89 -11.05
C THR A 162 -15.33 14.68 -11.34
N GLU A 163 -15.75 15.55 -10.41
CA GLU A 163 -16.98 16.31 -10.54
C GLU A 163 -16.89 17.42 -11.62
N TRP A 164 -15.78 18.16 -11.66
CA TRP A 164 -15.65 19.32 -12.55
C TRP A 164 -15.05 18.99 -13.91
N LEU A 165 -14.15 18.01 -13.98
CA LEU A 165 -13.39 17.71 -15.19
C LEU A 165 -13.62 16.27 -15.70
N GLY A 166 -14.46 15.50 -14.99
CA GLY A 166 -14.74 14.09 -15.31
C GLY A 166 -13.65 13.13 -14.82
N TRP A 167 -14.00 11.84 -14.79
CA TRP A 167 -13.16 10.78 -14.23
C TRP A 167 -11.75 10.70 -14.85
N ALA A 168 -11.60 10.98 -16.15
CA ALA A 168 -10.31 10.90 -16.84
C ALA A 168 -9.27 11.89 -16.27
N SER A 169 -9.74 13.00 -15.69
CA SER A 169 -8.88 14.03 -15.11
C SER A 169 -8.04 13.53 -13.94
N VAL A 170 -8.51 12.52 -13.20
CA VAL A 170 -7.76 11.92 -12.07
C VAL A 170 -6.50 11.20 -12.56
N LEU A 171 -6.49 10.77 -13.82
CA LEU A 171 -5.31 10.19 -14.45
C LEU A 171 -4.51 11.26 -15.20
N TYR A 172 -5.16 12.20 -15.88
CA TYR A 172 -4.48 13.29 -16.59
C TYR A 172 -3.64 14.17 -15.67
N VAL A 173 -4.03 14.36 -14.40
CA VAL A 173 -3.27 15.20 -13.44
C VAL A 173 -1.85 14.67 -13.22
N ASN A 174 -1.63 13.37 -13.37
CA ASN A 174 -0.31 12.75 -13.24
C ASN A 174 0.63 13.11 -14.39
N VAL A 175 0.09 13.49 -15.56
CA VAL A 175 0.90 13.71 -16.76
C VAL A 175 1.81 14.94 -16.63
N PRO A 176 1.30 16.16 -16.36
CA PRO A 176 2.16 17.32 -16.21
C PRO A 176 3.12 17.18 -15.01
N ILE A 177 2.67 16.56 -13.92
CA ILE A 177 3.50 16.36 -12.73
C ILE A 177 4.62 15.36 -13.04
N GLY A 178 4.31 14.23 -13.67
CA GLY A 178 5.28 13.20 -14.01
C GLY A 178 6.33 13.69 -14.99
N LEU A 179 5.93 14.45 -16.01
CA LEU A 179 6.89 15.09 -16.97
C LEU A 179 7.81 16.07 -16.24
N ALA A 180 7.26 16.91 -15.34
CA ALA A 180 8.06 17.85 -14.55
C ALA A 180 9.04 17.11 -13.64
N VAL A 181 8.57 16.06 -12.94
CA VAL A 181 9.43 15.22 -12.08
C VAL A 181 10.53 14.55 -12.89
N ALA A 182 10.22 13.94 -14.04
CA ALA A 182 11.22 13.29 -14.89
C ALA A 182 12.27 14.29 -15.38
N TRP A 183 11.84 15.47 -15.84
CA TRP A 183 12.75 16.54 -16.28
C TRP A 183 13.63 17.06 -15.15
N LEU A 184 13.07 17.36 -13.97
CA LEU A 184 13.82 17.80 -12.80
C LEU A 184 14.77 16.71 -12.30
N ALA A 185 14.38 15.45 -12.33
CA ALA A 185 15.23 14.32 -11.95
C ALA A 185 16.51 14.24 -12.79
N THR A 186 16.43 14.57 -14.11
CA THR A 186 17.62 14.62 -14.97
C THR A 186 18.59 15.74 -14.59
N ARG A 187 18.11 16.80 -13.94
CA ARG A 187 18.91 17.98 -13.56
C ARG A 187 19.42 17.94 -12.12
N ILE A 188 18.62 17.34 -11.21
CA ILE A 188 18.85 17.41 -9.77
C ILE A 188 19.51 16.13 -9.25
N LEU A 189 19.05 14.95 -9.72
CA LEU A 189 19.57 13.69 -9.19
C LEU A 189 20.97 13.40 -9.69
N PRO A 190 21.86 12.88 -8.83
CA PRO A 190 23.21 12.52 -9.23
C PRO A 190 23.20 11.41 -10.28
N ALA A 191 24.18 11.44 -11.17
CA ALA A 191 24.37 10.36 -12.13
C ALA A 191 24.66 9.04 -11.40
N ASP A 192 24.17 7.94 -11.97
CA ASP A 192 24.48 6.62 -11.43
C ASP A 192 25.99 6.38 -11.52
N ALA A 193 26.60 5.92 -10.44
CA ALA A 193 28.01 5.56 -10.45
C ALA A 193 28.23 4.39 -11.43
N ALA A 194 29.29 4.46 -12.21
CA ALA A 194 29.68 3.42 -13.16
C ALA A 194 30.27 2.17 -12.48
N ASP A 195 29.93 1.97 -11.21
CA ASP A 195 30.39 0.80 -10.44
C ASP A 195 29.79 -0.46 -11.04
N GLY A 196 30.64 -1.22 -11.71
CA GLY A 196 30.36 -2.53 -12.31
C GLY A 196 29.93 -3.59 -11.30
N ARG A 197 28.83 -3.33 -10.58
CA ARG A 197 28.14 -4.35 -9.76
C ARG A 197 27.33 -5.32 -10.63
N SER A 198 27.86 -5.62 -11.82
CA SER A 198 27.41 -6.69 -12.69
C SER A 198 27.76 -8.04 -12.05
N GLY A 199 26.77 -8.80 -11.64
CA GLY A 199 27.01 -10.18 -11.19
C GLY A 199 25.90 -10.80 -10.33
N ARG A 200 24.94 -10.02 -9.84
CA ARG A 200 23.78 -10.59 -9.13
C ARG A 200 22.65 -10.78 -10.10
N ALA A 201 22.39 -12.05 -10.48
CA ALA A 201 21.24 -12.40 -11.31
C ALA A 201 19.94 -11.90 -10.64
N LEU A 202 19.03 -11.32 -11.45
CA LEU A 202 17.68 -10.98 -11.03
C LEU A 202 16.88 -12.26 -10.84
N ASP A 203 16.21 -12.38 -9.70
CA ASP A 203 15.21 -13.44 -9.51
C ASP A 203 13.90 -13.07 -10.20
N LEU A 204 13.91 -13.06 -11.52
CA LEU A 204 12.72 -12.80 -12.32
C LEU A 204 11.70 -13.95 -12.18
N ALA A 205 12.17 -15.18 -12.02
CA ALA A 205 11.31 -16.35 -11.85
C ALA A 205 10.52 -16.28 -10.55
N GLY A 206 11.17 -15.89 -9.42
CA GLY A 206 10.49 -15.66 -8.15
C GLY A 206 9.46 -14.54 -8.24
N ALA A 207 9.83 -13.39 -8.84
CA ALA A 207 8.91 -12.27 -9.02
C ALA A 207 7.69 -12.65 -9.87
N MET A 208 7.90 -13.31 -10.99
CA MET A 208 6.82 -13.74 -11.90
C MET A 208 5.90 -14.76 -11.25
N THR A 209 6.44 -15.77 -10.56
CA THR A 209 5.65 -16.83 -9.93
C THR A 209 4.80 -16.29 -8.76
N VAL A 210 5.35 -15.43 -7.90
CA VAL A 210 4.56 -14.85 -6.80
C VAL A 210 3.49 -13.91 -7.30
N THR A 211 3.81 -13.05 -8.29
CA THR A 211 2.83 -12.11 -8.86
C THR A 211 1.73 -12.82 -9.61
N ALA A 212 2.07 -13.82 -10.44
CA ALA A 212 1.08 -14.63 -11.16
C ALA A 212 0.22 -15.44 -10.19
N GLY A 213 0.83 -16.06 -9.16
CA GLY A 213 0.10 -16.84 -8.16
C GLY A 213 -0.93 -16.01 -7.39
N ILE A 214 -0.53 -14.82 -6.91
CA ILE A 214 -1.44 -13.91 -6.22
C ILE A 214 -2.51 -13.38 -7.18
N GLY A 215 -2.13 -12.99 -8.41
CA GLY A 215 -3.07 -12.48 -9.42
C GLY A 215 -4.13 -13.49 -9.81
N ILE A 216 -3.74 -14.73 -10.04
CA ILE A 216 -4.68 -15.81 -10.33
C ILE A 216 -5.59 -16.10 -9.12
N GLY A 217 -5.04 -16.03 -7.89
CA GLY A 217 -5.84 -16.17 -6.67
C GLY A 217 -6.89 -15.07 -6.53
N ILE A 218 -6.54 -13.81 -6.80
CA ILE A 218 -7.47 -12.68 -6.82
C ILE A 218 -8.52 -12.86 -7.91
N TYR A 219 -8.11 -13.27 -9.12
CA TYR A 219 -9.02 -13.53 -10.20
C TYR A 219 -10.01 -14.66 -9.85
N ALA A 220 -9.53 -15.74 -9.24
CA ALA A 220 -10.39 -16.85 -8.79
C ALA A 220 -11.45 -16.39 -7.77
N LEU A 221 -11.09 -15.47 -6.85
CA LEU A 221 -12.04 -14.93 -5.87
C LEU A 221 -13.13 -14.08 -6.54
N ILE A 222 -12.78 -13.27 -7.53
CA ILE A 222 -13.74 -12.43 -8.26
C ILE A 222 -14.63 -13.29 -9.14
N ASP A 223 -14.04 -14.20 -9.93
CA ASP A 223 -14.74 -15.10 -10.87
C ASP A 223 -15.65 -16.11 -10.16
N ALA A 224 -15.37 -16.44 -8.89
CA ALA A 224 -16.16 -17.39 -8.12
C ALA A 224 -17.63 -16.99 -7.93
N ASN A 225 -17.97 -15.71 -8.01
CA ASN A 225 -19.35 -15.24 -7.96
C ASN A 225 -20.16 -15.65 -9.20
N ASP A 226 -19.53 -15.63 -10.37
CA ASP A 226 -20.19 -15.99 -11.64
C ASP A 226 -20.07 -17.48 -11.95
N ALA A 227 -18.88 -18.06 -11.74
CA ALA A 227 -18.60 -19.47 -12.02
C ALA A 227 -19.12 -20.43 -10.94
N GLY A 228 -19.35 -19.94 -9.71
CA GLY A 228 -19.66 -20.71 -8.51
C GLY A 228 -18.42 -21.07 -7.69
N TRP A 229 -18.52 -20.95 -6.38
CA TRP A 229 -17.42 -21.15 -5.41
C TRP A 229 -16.85 -22.57 -5.41
N THR A 230 -17.66 -23.57 -5.75
CA THR A 230 -17.27 -24.99 -5.82
C THR A 230 -17.10 -25.50 -7.25
N SER A 231 -17.16 -24.62 -8.24
CA SER A 231 -17.02 -25.02 -9.64
C SER A 231 -15.61 -25.55 -9.94
N PRO A 232 -15.46 -26.49 -10.88
CA PRO A 232 -14.15 -26.99 -11.30
C PRO A 232 -13.20 -25.87 -11.74
N ARG A 233 -13.73 -24.81 -12.36
CA ARG A 233 -12.96 -23.65 -12.82
C ARG A 233 -12.36 -22.88 -11.64
N THR A 234 -13.16 -22.53 -10.64
CA THR A 234 -12.70 -21.83 -9.43
C THR A 234 -11.67 -22.66 -8.66
N LEU A 235 -11.93 -23.98 -8.50
CA LEU A 235 -11.00 -24.88 -7.80
C LEU A 235 -9.67 -25.06 -8.55
N LEU A 236 -9.69 -25.14 -9.89
CA LEU A 236 -8.48 -25.20 -10.70
C LEU A 236 -7.66 -23.92 -10.62
N LEU A 237 -8.31 -22.75 -10.69
CA LEU A 237 -7.62 -21.47 -10.53
C LEU A 237 -7.01 -21.32 -9.14
N ALA A 238 -7.72 -21.70 -8.09
CA ALA A 238 -7.21 -21.69 -6.72
C ALA A 238 -6.02 -22.65 -6.57
N ALA A 239 -6.11 -23.87 -7.12
CA ALA A 239 -5.01 -24.84 -7.09
C ALA A 239 -3.79 -24.33 -7.86
N LEU A 240 -3.98 -23.68 -9.01
CA LEU A 240 -2.91 -23.07 -9.80
C LEU A 240 -2.25 -21.92 -9.01
N ALA A 241 -3.04 -21.05 -8.39
CA ALA A 241 -2.54 -19.97 -7.54
C ALA A 241 -1.66 -20.48 -6.40
N VAL A 242 -2.14 -21.49 -5.66
CA VAL A 242 -1.39 -22.14 -4.58
C VAL A 242 -0.11 -22.79 -5.11
N SER A 243 -0.17 -23.46 -6.26
CA SER A 243 0.99 -24.11 -6.90
C SER A 243 2.07 -23.10 -7.30
N LEU A 244 1.68 -21.94 -7.82
CA LEU A 244 2.62 -20.87 -8.20
C LEU A 244 3.26 -20.22 -6.96
N VAL A 245 2.50 -19.99 -5.88
CA VAL A 245 3.06 -19.50 -4.61
C VAL A 245 4.00 -20.54 -4.00
N ALA A 246 3.66 -21.84 -4.07
CA ALA A 246 4.56 -22.92 -3.64
C ALA A 246 5.83 -22.96 -4.50
N ALA A 247 5.72 -22.79 -5.82
CA ALA A 247 6.87 -22.70 -6.72
C ALA A 247 7.76 -21.50 -6.37
N PHE A 248 7.19 -20.33 -6.08
CA PHE A 248 7.93 -19.19 -5.56
C PHE A 248 8.76 -19.56 -4.32
N VAL A 249 8.13 -20.18 -3.31
CA VAL A 249 8.84 -20.60 -2.09
C VAL A 249 9.96 -21.59 -2.38
N LEU A 250 9.77 -22.50 -3.34
CA LEU A 250 10.80 -23.46 -3.76
C LEU A 250 11.96 -22.79 -4.51
N ILE A 251 11.68 -21.81 -5.37
CA ILE A 251 12.68 -20.99 -6.07
C ILE A 251 13.51 -20.22 -5.05
N GLU A 252 12.88 -19.49 -4.14
CA GLU A 252 13.54 -18.69 -3.10
C GLU A 252 14.46 -19.52 -2.19
N ARG A 253 14.12 -20.82 -1.97
CA ARG A 253 14.97 -21.74 -1.20
C ARG A 253 16.21 -22.21 -1.94
N ARG A 254 16.22 -22.17 -3.27
CA ARG A 254 17.28 -22.75 -4.11
C ARG A 254 18.19 -21.71 -4.76
N ILE A 255 17.68 -20.50 -4.98
CA ILE A 255 18.45 -19.45 -5.65
C ILE A 255 19.48 -18.83 -4.71
N ALA A 256 20.67 -18.52 -5.25
CA ALA A 256 21.76 -17.94 -4.46
C ALA A 256 21.48 -16.51 -3.97
N ASN A 257 20.69 -15.73 -4.73
CA ASN A 257 20.33 -14.35 -4.42
C ASN A 257 18.82 -14.18 -4.41
N PRO A 258 18.11 -14.68 -3.39
CA PRO A 258 16.65 -14.62 -3.32
C PRO A 258 16.13 -13.18 -3.24
N LEU A 259 14.94 -12.91 -3.79
CA LEU A 259 14.20 -11.63 -3.56
C LEU A 259 13.85 -11.48 -2.09
N VAL A 260 13.40 -12.57 -1.48
CA VAL A 260 13.00 -12.62 -0.07
C VAL A 260 13.72 -13.78 0.61
N PRO A 261 14.85 -13.56 1.30
CA PRO A 261 15.46 -14.60 2.11
C PRO A 261 14.47 -15.13 3.15
N LEU A 262 13.97 -16.36 2.96
CA LEU A 262 12.90 -16.91 3.82
C LEU A 262 13.32 -17.03 5.30
N THR A 263 14.62 -16.91 5.58
CA THR A 263 15.18 -16.88 6.94
C THR A 263 14.66 -15.70 7.77
N ILE A 264 14.28 -14.57 7.14
CA ILE A 264 13.70 -13.42 7.86
C ILE A 264 12.39 -13.76 8.57
N PHE A 265 11.63 -14.72 8.04
CA PHE A 265 10.38 -15.20 8.65
C PHE A 265 10.59 -16.12 9.84
N ARG A 266 11.85 -16.50 10.18
CA ARG A 266 12.16 -17.17 11.46
C ARG A 266 12.02 -16.20 12.64
N ASP A 267 12.22 -14.91 12.40
CA ASP A 267 11.96 -13.88 13.39
C ASP A 267 10.46 -13.77 13.66
N ARG A 268 10.07 -14.12 14.90
CA ARG A 268 8.66 -14.11 15.32
C ARG A 268 8.05 -12.71 15.24
N LEU A 269 8.82 -11.68 15.59
CA LEU A 269 8.34 -10.28 15.56
C LEU A 269 8.04 -9.85 14.14
N PHE A 270 8.99 -10.10 13.23
CA PHE A 270 8.83 -9.78 11.81
C PHE A 270 7.63 -10.49 11.20
N ARG A 271 7.48 -11.79 11.46
CA ARG A 271 6.34 -12.59 10.96
C ARG A 271 5.01 -12.06 11.48
N THR A 272 4.91 -11.78 12.80
CA THR A 272 3.69 -11.26 13.41
C THR A 272 3.36 -9.87 12.88
N ALA A 273 4.35 -8.97 12.77
CA ALA A 273 4.15 -7.63 12.23
C ALA A 273 3.64 -7.65 10.79
N ASN A 274 4.21 -8.52 9.92
CA ASN A 274 3.72 -8.69 8.55
C ASN A 274 2.30 -9.25 8.52
N GLY A 275 1.98 -10.24 9.34
CA GLY A 275 0.62 -10.77 9.45
C GLY A 275 -0.40 -9.72 9.85
N ILE A 276 -0.08 -8.88 10.85
CA ILE A 276 -0.95 -7.76 11.26
C ILE A 276 -1.08 -6.72 10.15
N ALA A 277 0.02 -6.40 9.47
CA ALA A 277 -0.01 -5.45 8.36
C ALA A 277 -0.89 -5.94 7.20
N VAL A 278 -0.82 -7.24 6.85
CA VAL A 278 -1.72 -7.88 5.87
C VAL A 278 -3.17 -7.74 6.31
N LEU A 279 -3.50 -8.11 7.57
CA LEU A 279 -4.88 -8.06 8.07
C LEU A 279 -5.41 -6.62 8.15
N ASN A 280 -4.56 -5.65 8.51
CA ASN A 280 -4.95 -4.24 8.53
C ASN A 280 -5.32 -3.73 7.13
N THR A 281 -4.48 -3.98 6.13
CA THR A 281 -4.76 -3.55 4.75
C THR A 281 -5.88 -4.34 4.11
N MET A 282 -6.00 -5.63 4.43
CA MET A 282 -7.09 -6.50 4.01
C MET A 282 -8.46 -6.01 4.52
N ALA A 283 -8.50 -5.36 5.69
CA ALA A 283 -9.71 -4.74 6.23
C ALA A 283 -9.95 -3.33 5.67
N MET A 284 -8.87 -2.54 5.48
CA MET A 284 -9.00 -1.11 5.16
C MET A 284 -9.24 -0.81 3.68
N PHE A 285 -8.63 -1.55 2.73
CA PHE A 285 -8.78 -1.26 1.30
C PHE A 285 -10.23 -1.46 0.82
N PRO A 286 -10.92 -2.55 1.22
CA PRO A 286 -12.34 -2.69 0.90
C PRO A 286 -13.20 -1.57 1.48
N LEU A 287 -12.87 -1.03 2.67
CA LEU A 287 -13.62 0.07 3.26
C LEU A 287 -13.68 1.28 2.31
N PHE A 288 -12.54 1.71 1.75
CA PHE A 288 -12.52 2.83 0.82
C PHE A 288 -13.39 2.58 -0.42
N PHE A 289 -13.32 1.38 -0.98
CA PHE A 289 -14.11 0.99 -2.14
C PHE A 289 -15.62 0.94 -1.83
N LEU A 290 -15.98 0.20 -0.78
CA LEU A 290 -17.38 0.00 -0.39
C LEU A 290 -18.03 1.31 0.07
N LEU A 291 -17.31 2.13 0.83
CA LEU A 291 -17.80 3.43 1.28
C LEU A 291 -18.03 4.39 0.10
N THR A 292 -17.14 4.38 -0.91
CA THR A 292 -17.35 5.18 -2.15
C THR A 292 -18.64 4.77 -2.85
N LEU A 293 -18.87 3.46 -3.02
CA LEU A 293 -20.09 2.96 -3.64
C LEU A 293 -21.32 3.33 -2.83
N TYR A 294 -21.26 3.23 -1.50
CA TYR A 294 -22.33 3.61 -0.60
C TYR A 294 -22.68 5.10 -0.73
N LEU A 295 -21.69 5.97 -0.59
CA LEU A 295 -21.90 7.42 -0.63
C LEU A 295 -22.46 7.87 -1.99
N GLN A 296 -21.92 7.35 -3.10
CA GLN A 296 -22.34 7.83 -4.43
C GLN A 296 -23.54 7.09 -4.98
N ARG A 297 -23.66 5.74 -4.82
CA ARG A 297 -24.76 4.96 -5.42
C ARG A 297 -25.99 4.84 -4.50
N THR A 298 -25.79 4.68 -3.19
CA THR A 298 -26.91 4.51 -2.25
C THR A 298 -27.42 5.86 -1.76
N LEU A 299 -26.52 6.75 -1.33
CA LEU A 299 -26.91 8.07 -0.84
C LEU A 299 -27.03 9.14 -1.94
N GLY A 300 -26.61 8.84 -3.18
CA GLY A 300 -26.72 9.76 -4.32
C GLY A 300 -25.81 10.99 -4.24
N LEU A 301 -24.74 10.94 -3.40
CA LEU A 301 -23.82 12.04 -3.25
C LEU A 301 -22.98 12.23 -4.51
N SER A 302 -22.68 13.49 -4.84
CA SER A 302 -21.72 13.82 -5.89
C SER A 302 -20.30 13.31 -5.52
N PRO A 303 -19.39 13.16 -6.49
CA PRO A 303 -18.01 12.80 -6.22
C PRO A 303 -17.31 13.73 -5.22
N LEU A 304 -17.60 15.03 -5.25
CA LEU A 304 -17.06 16.02 -4.31
C LEU A 304 -17.63 15.82 -2.90
N GLU A 305 -18.93 15.63 -2.77
CA GLU A 305 -19.58 15.39 -1.48
C GLU A 305 -19.08 14.07 -0.86
N ALA A 306 -18.91 13.02 -1.67
CA ALA A 306 -18.30 11.77 -1.24
C ALA A 306 -16.86 11.99 -0.77
N GLY A 307 -16.05 12.76 -1.52
CA GLY A 307 -14.70 13.16 -1.14
C GLY A 307 -14.65 13.90 0.21
N LEU A 308 -15.58 14.82 0.44
CA LEU A 308 -15.72 15.52 1.73
C LEU A 308 -16.11 14.57 2.87
N ALA A 309 -16.98 13.61 2.60
CA ALA A 309 -17.37 12.58 3.59
C ALA A 309 -16.20 11.66 4.01
N PHE A 310 -15.16 11.54 3.18
CA PHE A 310 -13.92 10.83 3.53
C PHE A 310 -12.97 11.62 4.43
N LEU A 311 -13.11 12.94 4.55
CA LEU A 311 -12.16 13.77 5.33
C LEU A 311 -12.02 13.33 6.78
N PRO A 312 -13.08 12.99 7.55
CA PRO A 312 -12.92 12.52 8.92
C PRO A 312 -12.05 11.28 9.03
N LEU A 313 -12.23 10.29 8.13
CA LEU A 313 -11.42 9.07 8.06
C LEU A 313 -9.96 9.41 7.71
N SER A 314 -9.76 10.17 6.64
CA SER A 314 -8.44 10.50 6.10
C SER A 314 -7.62 11.36 7.06
N LEU A 315 -8.21 12.39 7.67
CA LEU A 315 -7.53 13.24 8.65
C LEU A 315 -7.18 12.47 9.92
N THR A 316 -8.09 11.62 10.41
CA THR A 316 -7.81 10.83 11.60
C THR A 316 -6.73 9.78 11.32
N LEU A 317 -6.77 9.13 10.16
CA LEU A 317 -5.72 8.22 9.71
C LEU A 317 -4.37 8.92 9.61
N LEU A 318 -4.31 10.14 9.04
CA LEU A 318 -3.10 10.96 8.97
C LEU A 318 -2.56 11.28 10.36
N VAL A 319 -3.39 11.84 11.23
CA VAL A 319 -2.98 12.24 12.58
C VAL A 319 -2.52 11.03 13.40
N SER A 320 -3.26 9.93 13.35
CA SER A 320 -2.92 8.71 14.09
C SER A 320 -1.63 8.04 13.57
N THR A 321 -1.39 8.07 12.27
CA THR A 321 -0.13 7.61 11.66
C THR A 321 1.05 8.45 12.15
N LEU A 322 0.93 9.77 12.17
CA LEU A 322 1.99 10.68 12.63
C LEU A 322 2.25 10.57 14.15
N GLN A 323 1.22 10.28 14.95
CA GLN A 323 1.34 10.10 16.40
C GLN A 323 1.69 8.66 16.80
N GLY A 324 1.53 7.70 15.90
CA GLY A 324 1.77 6.28 16.14
C GLY A 324 3.13 5.97 16.78
N PRO A 325 4.27 6.51 16.28
CA PRO A 325 5.58 6.27 16.89
C PRO A 325 5.68 6.73 18.35
N ARG A 326 5.04 7.87 18.69
CA ARG A 326 4.99 8.37 20.07
C ARG A 326 4.15 7.47 20.98
N LEU A 327 3.04 6.96 20.47
CA LEU A 327 2.19 6.01 21.22
C LEU A 327 2.97 4.70 21.45
N VAL A 328 3.57 4.14 20.41
CA VAL A 328 4.39 2.92 20.50
C VAL A 328 5.53 3.09 21.51
N SER A 329 6.18 4.25 21.56
CA SER A 329 7.26 4.51 22.53
C SER A 329 6.78 4.60 23.98
N ARG A 330 5.51 5.01 24.21
CA ARG A 330 4.91 5.17 25.54
C ARG A 330 4.33 3.87 26.09
N VAL A 331 3.52 3.19 25.30
CA VAL A 331 2.78 2.01 25.77
C VAL A 331 3.43 0.68 25.36
N GLY A 332 4.43 0.72 24.47
CA GLY A 332 5.04 -0.45 23.87
C GLY A 332 4.34 -0.89 22.58
N ALA A 333 5.06 -1.61 21.72
CA ALA A 333 4.56 -1.99 20.39
C ALA A 333 3.42 -3.02 20.44
N GLY A 334 3.50 -3.99 21.37
CA GLY A 334 2.46 -5.00 21.52
C GLY A 334 1.11 -4.42 21.92
N PRO A 335 0.99 -3.72 23.07
CA PRO A 335 -0.25 -3.08 23.47
C PRO A 335 -0.78 -2.08 22.44
N ALA A 336 0.12 -1.32 21.76
CA ALA A 336 -0.27 -0.40 20.71
C ALA A 336 -0.93 -1.13 19.53
N LEU A 337 -0.37 -2.26 19.06
CA LEU A 337 -0.92 -3.07 17.98
C LEU A 337 -2.27 -3.69 18.34
N VAL A 338 -2.37 -4.31 19.53
CA VAL A 338 -3.63 -4.91 20.01
C VAL A 338 -4.73 -3.86 20.09
N GLY A 339 -4.45 -2.73 20.76
CA GLY A 339 -5.41 -1.63 20.90
C GLY A 339 -5.80 -1.03 19.55
N ALA A 340 -4.82 -0.80 18.67
CA ALA A 340 -5.05 -0.24 17.34
C ALA A 340 -5.96 -1.14 16.48
N MET A 341 -5.67 -2.43 16.40
CA MET A 341 -6.48 -3.37 15.63
C MET A 341 -7.87 -3.58 16.25
N ALA A 342 -8.01 -3.57 17.58
CA ALA A 342 -9.29 -3.63 18.25
C ALA A 342 -10.15 -2.39 17.98
N VAL A 343 -9.53 -1.17 18.00
CA VAL A 343 -10.22 0.07 17.66
C VAL A 343 -10.62 0.08 16.18
N THR A 344 -9.76 -0.40 15.28
CA THR A 344 -10.10 -0.55 13.85
C THR A 344 -11.31 -1.48 13.68
N ALA A 345 -11.31 -2.64 14.36
CA ALA A 345 -12.43 -3.59 14.31
C ALA A 345 -13.73 -2.99 14.83
N ALA A 346 -13.67 -2.25 15.94
CA ALA A 346 -14.85 -1.56 16.52
C ALA A 346 -15.39 -0.49 15.55
N GLY A 347 -14.51 0.30 14.91
CA GLY A 347 -14.90 1.30 13.92
C GLY A 347 -15.54 0.69 12.68
N LEU A 348 -14.99 -0.40 12.16
CA LEU A 348 -15.55 -1.14 11.01
C LEU A 348 -16.89 -1.80 11.34
N ALA A 349 -17.03 -2.37 12.55
CA ALA A 349 -18.30 -2.89 13.04
C ALA A 349 -19.35 -1.77 13.17
N TRP A 350 -18.94 -0.59 13.65
CA TRP A 350 -19.84 0.57 13.70
C TRP A 350 -20.24 1.03 12.30
N PHE A 351 -19.33 1.05 11.32
CA PHE A 351 -19.69 1.29 9.91
C PHE A 351 -20.75 0.31 9.42
N ALA A 352 -20.58 -1.00 9.66
CA ALA A 352 -21.53 -2.02 9.26
C ALA A 352 -22.93 -1.79 9.84
N LEU A 353 -23.03 -1.26 11.06
CA LEU A 353 -24.29 -0.92 11.71
C LEU A 353 -24.89 0.43 11.26
N SER A 354 -24.06 1.36 10.80
CA SER A 354 -24.48 2.72 10.40
C SER A 354 -24.90 2.80 8.95
N VAL A 355 -24.47 1.87 8.12
CA VAL A 355 -24.83 1.81 6.70
C VAL A 355 -26.25 1.25 6.56
N ALA A 356 -27.19 2.09 6.16
CA ALA A 356 -28.57 1.68 5.90
C ALA A 356 -29.16 2.55 4.79
N ASP A 357 -30.22 2.05 4.14
CA ASP A 357 -30.96 2.83 3.15
C ASP A 357 -31.61 4.06 3.81
N GLY A 358 -31.47 5.21 3.18
CA GLY A 358 -32.00 6.48 3.70
C GLY A 358 -31.23 7.05 4.90
N SER A 359 -30.08 6.49 5.28
CA SER A 359 -29.22 7.09 6.31
C SER A 359 -28.67 8.44 5.88
N SER A 360 -28.45 9.31 6.87
CA SER A 360 -27.76 10.58 6.63
C SER A 360 -26.26 10.34 6.37
N PRO A 361 -25.61 11.12 5.49
CA PRO A 361 -24.15 11.09 5.31
C PRO A 361 -23.37 11.32 6.61
N VAL A 362 -23.97 11.98 7.61
CA VAL A 362 -23.37 12.18 8.93
C VAL A 362 -23.17 10.87 9.70
N ALA A 363 -23.93 9.81 9.38
CA ALA A 363 -23.82 8.52 10.03
C ALA A 363 -22.45 7.87 9.85
N VAL A 364 -21.69 8.20 8.78
CA VAL A 364 -20.34 7.67 8.53
C VAL A 364 -19.24 8.42 9.28
N VAL A 365 -19.52 9.60 9.86
CA VAL A 365 -18.51 10.47 10.48
C VAL A 365 -17.91 9.82 11.75
N GLY A 366 -18.77 9.35 12.65
CA GLY A 366 -18.35 8.69 13.90
C GLY A 366 -17.47 7.46 13.66
N PRO A 367 -17.96 6.45 12.89
CA PRO A 367 -17.15 5.29 12.55
C PRO A 367 -15.85 5.64 11.78
N SER A 368 -15.82 6.70 10.97
CA SER A 368 -14.63 7.20 10.30
C SER A 368 -13.54 7.61 11.29
N PHE A 369 -13.86 8.37 12.33
CA PHE A 369 -12.91 8.75 13.36
C PHE A 369 -12.32 7.55 14.08
N VAL A 370 -13.16 6.61 14.49
CA VAL A 370 -12.72 5.42 15.25
C VAL A 370 -11.85 4.53 14.37
N THR A 371 -12.28 4.24 13.15
CA THR A 371 -11.52 3.40 12.22
C THR A 371 -10.18 4.02 11.86
N GLY A 372 -10.17 5.31 11.51
CA GLY A 372 -8.93 6.03 11.16
C GLY A 372 -7.92 6.07 12.31
N LEU A 373 -8.41 6.24 13.55
CA LEU A 373 -7.56 6.23 14.73
C LEU A 373 -6.83 4.89 14.89
N GLY A 374 -7.56 3.78 14.82
CA GLY A 374 -6.99 2.44 14.95
C GLY A 374 -6.05 2.10 13.81
N ALA A 375 -6.52 2.23 12.57
CA ALA A 375 -5.79 1.81 11.38
C ALA A 375 -4.45 2.55 11.19
N GLY A 376 -4.40 3.85 11.48
CA GLY A 376 -3.16 4.62 11.34
C GLY A 376 -2.09 4.24 12.38
N VAL A 377 -2.51 3.98 13.63
CA VAL A 377 -1.60 3.45 14.65
C VAL A 377 -1.12 2.05 14.27
N ALA A 378 -2.02 1.17 13.81
CA ALA A 378 -1.66 -0.20 13.38
C ALA A 378 -0.64 -0.18 12.24
N TRP A 379 -0.82 0.72 11.26
CA TRP A 379 0.11 0.92 10.15
C TRP A 379 1.53 1.22 10.63
N THR A 380 1.67 2.23 11.49
CA THR A 380 2.99 2.68 11.98
C THR A 380 3.60 1.66 12.95
N ALA A 381 2.80 1.11 13.87
CA ALA A 381 3.27 0.15 14.84
C ALA A 381 3.78 -1.14 14.18
N SER A 382 3.10 -1.61 13.12
CA SER A 382 3.57 -2.76 12.32
C SER A 382 4.95 -2.49 11.69
N ALA A 383 5.17 -1.28 11.14
CA ALA A 383 6.46 -0.90 10.57
C ALA A 383 7.58 -0.86 11.63
N VAL A 384 7.29 -0.30 12.81
CA VAL A 384 8.23 -0.26 13.94
C VAL A 384 8.62 -1.67 14.39
N VAL A 385 7.66 -2.59 14.51
CA VAL A 385 7.92 -3.98 14.93
C VAL A 385 8.65 -4.77 13.84
N ALA A 386 8.26 -4.62 12.57
CA ALA A 386 8.89 -5.34 11.46
C ALA A 386 10.37 -4.99 11.30
N THR A 387 10.75 -3.75 11.60
CA THR A 387 12.15 -3.29 11.49
C THR A 387 12.92 -3.33 12.80
N ALA A 388 12.30 -3.78 13.89
CA ALA A 388 12.94 -3.85 15.19
C ALA A 388 14.14 -4.82 15.19
N GLY A 389 15.29 -4.38 15.69
CA GLY A 389 16.51 -5.19 15.76
C GLY A 389 17.16 -5.52 14.41
N ALA A 390 16.68 -4.96 13.30
CA ALA A 390 17.28 -5.15 11.99
C ALA A 390 18.62 -4.40 11.88
N SER A 391 19.60 -5.02 11.18
CA SER A 391 20.78 -4.28 10.74
C SER A 391 20.38 -3.20 9.72
N PRO A 392 21.20 -2.14 9.52
CA PRO A 392 20.92 -1.14 8.49
C PRO A 392 20.72 -1.72 7.08
N GLN A 393 21.42 -2.82 6.76
CA GLN A 393 21.29 -3.53 5.48
C GLN A 393 19.96 -4.30 5.39
N ASP A 394 19.51 -4.91 6.50
CA ASP A 394 18.27 -5.71 6.54
C ASP A 394 17.02 -4.84 6.68
N ALA A 395 17.14 -3.64 7.23
CA ALA A 395 15.99 -2.75 7.45
C ALA A 395 15.27 -2.40 6.14
N GLY A 396 16.01 -2.17 5.06
CA GLY A 396 15.46 -1.93 3.72
C GLY A 396 14.69 -3.12 3.18
N LEU A 397 15.24 -4.32 3.29
CA LEU A 397 14.59 -5.57 2.88
C LEU A 397 13.31 -5.82 3.70
N ARG A 398 13.38 -5.70 5.04
CA ARG A 398 12.23 -5.89 5.92
C ARG A 398 11.11 -4.90 5.63
N SER A 399 11.44 -3.64 5.36
CA SER A 399 10.45 -2.62 4.94
C SER A 399 9.85 -2.95 3.58
N GLY A 400 10.66 -3.38 2.62
CA GLY A 400 10.17 -3.79 1.29
C GLY A 400 9.21 -4.96 1.36
N VAL A 401 9.54 -6.00 2.14
CA VAL A 401 8.66 -7.15 2.36
C VAL A 401 7.37 -6.72 3.07
N LEU A 402 7.44 -5.83 4.06
CA LEU A 402 6.26 -5.30 4.75
C LEU A 402 5.33 -4.58 3.78
N ILE A 403 5.86 -3.69 2.93
CA ILE A 403 5.06 -2.96 1.94
C ILE A 403 4.45 -3.94 0.92
N ALA A 404 5.21 -4.90 0.42
CA ALA A 404 4.70 -5.93 -0.48
C ALA A 404 3.57 -6.74 0.17
N SER A 405 3.74 -7.14 1.44
CA SER A 405 2.73 -7.85 2.23
C SER A 405 1.45 -7.01 2.40
N GLN A 406 1.58 -5.72 2.65
CA GLN A 406 0.45 -4.78 2.74
C GLN A 406 -0.31 -4.70 1.41
N GLN A 407 0.39 -4.64 0.27
CA GLN A 407 -0.25 -4.59 -1.04
C GLN A 407 -1.01 -5.89 -1.35
N VAL A 408 -0.39 -7.04 -1.05
CA VAL A 408 -1.04 -8.35 -1.18
C VAL A 408 -2.29 -8.45 -0.30
N GLY A 409 -2.19 -8.03 0.97
CA GLY A 409 -3.32 -7.98 1.89
C GLY A 409 -4.44 -7.09 1.37
N GLY A 410 -4.10 -5.89 0.89
CA GLY A 410 -5.05 -4.94 0.32
C GLY A 410 -5.78 -5.49 -0.90
N ALA A 411 -5.05 -6.08 -1.86
CA ALA A 411 -5.62 -6.67 -3.05
C ALA A 411 -6.52 -7.88 -2.74
N ALA A 412 -6.06 -8.79 -1.87
CA ALA A 412 -6.84 -9.96 -1.46
C ALA A 412 -8.10 -9.56 -0.67
N GLY A 413 -7.98 -8.56 0.22
CA GLY A 413 -9.10 -8.01 0.97
C GLY A 413 -10.15 -7.37 0.05
N LEU A 414 -9.69 -6.51 -0.86
CA LEU A 414 -10.58 -5.86 -1.82
C LEU A 414 -11.32 -6.90 -2.68
N ALA A 415 -10.61 -7.87 -3.25
CA ALA A 415 -11.23 -8.93 -4.06
C ALA A 415 -12.20 -9.78 -3.24
N GLY A 416 -11.75 -10.32 -2.10
CA GLY A 416 -12.54 -11.26 -1.30
C GLY A 416 -13.77 -10.61 -0.64
N ILE A 417 -13.62 -9.42 -0.05
CA ILE A 417 -14.72 -8.72 0.63
C ILE A 417 -15.72 -8.16 -0.39
N VAL A 418 -15.24 -7.64 -1.55
CA VAL A 418 -16.17 -7.19 -2.61
C VAL A 418 -16.92 -8.40 -3.20
N ALA A 419 -16.23 -9.51 -3.46
CA ALA A 419 -16.86 -10.74 -3.92
C ALA A 419 -17.95 -11.23 -2.94
N LEU A 420 -17.66 -11.22 -1.63
CA LEU A 420 -18.64 -11.56 -0.60
C LEU A 420 -19.80 -10.56 -0.57
N ALA A 421 -19.53 -9.26 -0.64
CA ALA A 421 -20.57 -8.24 -0.66
C ALA A 421 -21.51 -8.41 -1.85
N VAL A 422 -20.97 -8.72 -3.04
CA VAL A 422 -21.75 -9.00 -4.26
C VAL A 422 -22.54 -10.29 -4.12
N SER A 423 -21.94 -11.38 -3.58
CA SER A 423 -22.63 -12.67 -3.42
C SER A 423 -23.84 -12.62 -2.48
N LEU A 424 -23.76 -11.80 -1.41
CA LEU A 424 -24.82 -11.64 -0.42
C LEU A 424 -25.81 -10.52 -0.77
N GLY A 425 -25.33 -9.48 -1.48
CA GLY A 425 -26.14 -8.36 -1.92
C GLY A 425 -26.80 -8.56 -3.27
N GLY A 426 -26.50 -9.63 -4.02
CA GLY A 426 -26.98 -9.89 -5.38
C GLY A 426 -26.41 -8.92 -6.42
N THR A 427 -26.51 -9.30 -7.69
CA THR A 427 -26.18 -8.44 -8.85
C THR A 427 -27.30 -7.44 -9.16
N ALA A 428 -28.48 -7.62 -8.58
CA ALA A 428 -29.60 -6.72 -8.72
C ALA A 428 -29.34 -5.45 -7.91
N LEU A 429 -29.15 -4.34 -8.60
CA LEU A 429 -28.88 -3.00 -8.06
C LEU A 429 -30.12 -2.35 -7.40
N GLY A 430 -30.92 -3.15 -6.67
CA GLY A 430 -31.98 -2.59 -5.82
C GLY A 430 -31.38 -2.03 -4.52
N PRO A 431 -31.86 -0.86 -4.02
CA PRO A 431 -31.24 -0.19 -2.86
C PRO A 431 -31.04 -1.11 -1.64
N GLY A 432 -32.08 -1.85 -1.20
CA GLY A 432 -32.01 -2.67 0.02
C GLY A 432 -31.07 -3.89 -0.07
N VAL A 433 -30.94 -4.49 -1.26
CA VAL A 433 -30.10 -5.67 -1.48
C VAL A 433 -28.61 -5.28 -1.47
N PHE A 434 -28.26 -4.18 -2.10
CA PHE A 434 -26.90 -3.64 -2.13
C PHE A 434 -26.42 -3.28 -0.73
N THR A 435 -27.26 -2.68 0.10
CA THR A 435 -26.94 -2.28 1.49
C THR A 435 -26.62 -3.49 2.36
N ALA A 436 -27.37 -4.60 2.24
CA ALA A 436 -27.10 -5.82 2.99
C ALA A 436 -25.73 -6.44 2.65
N GLY A 437 -25.38 -6.48 1.35
CA GLY A 437 -24.04 -6.91 0.91
C GLY A 437 -22.93 -6.02 1.45
N LEU A 438 -23.16 -4.72 1.46
CA LEU A 438 -22.22 -3.73 1.99
C LEU A 438 -21.99 -3.90 3.49
N GLN A 439 -23.08 -4.08 4.26
CA GLN A 439 -23.01 -4.38 5.70
C GLN A 439 -22.20 -5.67 5.97
N ALA A 440 -22.46 -6.73 5.21
CA ALA A 440 -21.73 -7.99 5.33
C ALA A 440 -20.24 -7.83 4.98
N GLY A 441 -19.91 -7.07 3.95
CA GLY A 441 -18.53 -6.73 3.59
C GLY A 441 -17.80 -5.98 4.71
N LEU A 442 -18.42 -4.95 5.28
CA LEU A 442 -17.87 -4.16 6.39
C LEU A 442 -17.76 -4.99 7.68
N ALA A 443 -18.74 -5.85 7.98
CA ALA A 443 -18.68 -6.77 9.11
C ALA A 443 -17.53 -7.78 8.95
N SER A 444 -17.30 -8.29 7.75
CA SER A 444 -16.17 -9.17 7.45
C SER A 444 -14.83 -8.46 7.62
N ALA A 445 -14.72 -7.20 7.18
CA ALA A 445 -13.55 -6.37 7.44
C ALA A 445 -13.31 -6.17 8.96
N ALA A 446 -14.37 -5.97 9.74
CA ALA A 446 -14.29 -5.88 11.20
C ALA A 446 -13.75 -7.18 11.83
N ILE A 447 -14.23 -8.34 11.38
CA ILE A 447 -13.73 -9.65 11.83
C ILE A 447 -12.24 -9.80 11.49
N ILE A 448 -11.83 -9.45 10.29
CA ILE A 448 -10.42 -9.51 9.86
C ILE A 448 -9.55 -8.61 10.76
N ALA A 449 -10.00 -7.40 11.06
CA ALA A 449 -9.30 -6.51 11.99
C ALA A 449 -9.24 -7.09 13.42
N ALA A 450 -10.30 -7.72 13.90
CA ALA A 450 -10.32 -8.40 15.19
C ALA A 450 -9.34 -9.59 15.25
N LEU A 451 -9.23 -10.37 14.16
CA LEU A 451 -8.20 -11.41 14.03
C LEU A 451 -6.78 -10.81 14.11
N GLY A 452 -6.58 -9.60 13.55
CA GLY A 452 -5.33 -8.87 13.69
C GLY A 452 -5.01 -8.49 15.14
N ALA A 453 -6.02 -8.09 15.92
CA ALA A 453 -5.85 -7.84 17.34
C ALA A 453 -5.46 -9.10 18.11
N LEU A 454 -6.10 -10.24 17.81
CA LEU A 454 -5.76 -11.54 18.42
C LEU A 454 -4.33 -11.97 18.03
N LEU A 455 -3.93 -11.80 16.78
CA LEU A 455 -2.57 -12.09 16.31
C LEU A 455 -1.51 -11.25 17.02
N ALA A 456 -1.86 -10.05 17.47
CA ALA A 456 -0.97 -9.14 18.19
C ALA A 456 -0.81 -9.47 19.68
N LEU A 457 -1.70 -10.25 20.32
CA LEU A 457 -1.68 -10.56 21.75
C LEU A 457 -0.32 -11.08 22.26
N PRO A 458 0.39 -11.99 21.54
CA PRO A 458 1.67 -12.49 21.99
C PRO A 458 2.78 -11.42 22.06
N LEU A 459 2.55 -10.24 21.52
CA LEU A 459 3.50 -9.12 21.57
C LEU A 459 3.35 -8.22 22.80
N ILE A 460 2.31 -8.41 23.63
CA ILE A 460 2.03 -7.55 24.81
C ILE A 460 3.22 -7.51 25.78
N GLY A 461 3.92 -8.63 25.98
CA GLY A 461 5.11 -8.70 26.85
C GLY A 461 6.42 -8.27 26.21
N TRP A 462 6.43 -7.95 24.92
CA TRP A 462 7.65 -7.59 24.22
C TRP A 462 8.09 -6.15 24.56
N ARG A 463 9.28 -6.03 25.14
CA ARG A 463 9.96 -4.74 25.35
C ARG A 463 11.12 -4.64 24.35
N ARG A 464 11.30 -3.46 23.74
CA ARG A 464 12.50 -3.18 22.94
C ARG A 464 13.75 -3.53 23.79
N PRO A 465 14.72 -4.31 23.27
CA PRO A 465 16.02 -4.40 23.92
C PRO A 465 16.55 -2.97 24.08
N SER A 466 16.86 -2.56 25.29
CA SER A 466 17.51 -1.28 25.53
C SER A 466 18.84 -1.29 24.80
N THR A 467 19.04 -0.41 23.83
CA THR A 467 20.34 -0.09 23.23
C THR A 467 21.14 0.73 24.25
N SER A 468 21.38 0.18 25.44
CA SER A 468 22.43 0.65 26.31
C SER A 468 23.74 0.02 25.83
N MET A 469 24.37 0.59 24.81
CA MET A 469 25.81 0.61 24.81
C MET A 469 26.20 1.41 26.02
N ASP A 470 26.49 0.72 27.11
CA ASP A 470 27.23 1.30 28.25
C ASP A 470 28.66 1.51 27.77
N PRO A 471 29.10 2.76 27.53
CA PRO A 471 30.45 3.02 27.06
C PRO A 471 31.51 2.69 28.15
N SER A 472 31.07 2.36 29.37
CA SER A 472 31.94 2.15 30.52
C SER A 472 32.46 0.71 30.66
N ARG A 473 31.96 -0.27 29.86
CA ARG A 473 32.43 -1.68 29.93
C ARG A 473 33.60 -2.02 29.00
N GLY A 474 34.16 -1.02 28.28
CA GLY A 474 35.26 -1.20 27.32
C GLY A 474 36.67 -0.92 27.85
N SER A 475 36.86 -0.57 29.12
CA SER A 475 38.19 -0.18 29.64
C SER A 475 38.54 -0.77 31.01
N SER A 476 38.39 -2.07 31.19
CA SER A 476 39.00 -2.73 32.34
C SER A 476 39.90 -3.89 31.88
N GLY A 477 41.19 -3.59 31.74
CA GLY A 477 42.24 -4.46 32.25
C GLY A 477 42.63 -5.67 31.44
N ALA A 478 43.61 -5.50 30.62
CA ALA A 478 44.65 -6.54 30.47
C ALA A 478 46.02 -5.88 30.67
N ALA A 479 46.36 -5.60 31.91
CA ALA A 479 47.76 -5.57 32.29
C ALA A 479 48.15 -7.04 32.51
N LEU A 480 49.00 -7.57 31.67
CA LEU A 480 49.73 -8.82 31.89
C LEU A 480 51.09 -8.48 32.55
N PRO A 481 51.57 -9.33 33.46
CA PRO A 481 52.89 -9.16 34.10
C PRO A 481 54.02 -9.47 33.12
#